data_9c0bdd03fd00419f6ab00ad7526eea91
#
_entry.id   9c0bdd03fd00419f6ab00ad7526eea91
#
_cell.length_a   1.000
_cell.length_b   1.000
_cell.length_c   1.000
_cell.angle_alpha   90.00
_cell.angle_beta   90.00
_cell.angle_gamma   90.00
#
_symmetry.space_group_name_H-M   'P 1'
#
loop_
_entity.id
_entity.type
_entity.pdbx_description
1 polymer ?
#
loop_
_entity_poly.entity_id
_entity_poly.type
_entity_poly.pdbx_seq_one_letter_code
_entity_poly.pdbx_strand_id
1 'polypeptide(L)'
;MIAAIFVVTCGLVIMPSCSNSDNAVKPDTSALDNWQAGRTVTAEAVKAFGGIDKCFAAEPIPDGVWARMQGKTYKENPYIGRDDLRHIRALHWDYDNQMHVGEMIVNVQIADRVAAILRQLFDAKYPIQRMLLPDVYDADDETQMRDNNSSCFCYRAIAGTIKLSKHARGLAVDINTLYNPYYKDRTDGTRFIQPATAEAYCDRTWDFPYKITHDDLCFRLFTDAGFEWGGDWTSCKDFQHFELIEE
;
A
#
# COMPACT_ATOMS: atom_id res chain seq x y z
N MET A 1 -5.72 78.91 -55.03
CA MET A 1 -6.13 77.92 -54.01
C MET A 1 -5.81 76.56 -54.59
N ILE A 2 -4.73 75.91 -54.08
CA ILE A 2 -4.24 74.63 -54.53
C ILE A 2 -4.62 73.61 -53.43
N ALA A 3 -5.48 72.64 -53.76
CA ALA A 3 -5.86 71.56 -52.84
C ALA A 3 -4.86 70.46 -52.95
N ALA A 4 -4.24 70.10 -51.80
CA ALA A 4 -3.34 68.98 -51.67
C ALA A 4 -4.14 67.70 -51.26
N ILE A 5 -4.02 66.68 -52.09
CA ILE A 5 -4.60 65.35 -51.86
C ILE A 5 -3.60 64.54 -51.09
N PHE A 6 -3.94 64.15 -49.83
CA PHE A 6 -3.16 63.15 -49.05
C PHE A 6 -3.66 61.76 -49.42
N VAL A 7 -2.75 60.94 -49.96
CA VAL A 7 -2.95 59.50 -50.15
C VAL A 7 -2.43 58.79 -48.90
N VAL A 8 -3.35 58.19 -48.14
CA VAL A 8 -3.02 57.30 -47.01
C VAL A 8 -2.81 55.87 -47.52
N THR A 9 -1.59 55.43 -47.55
CA THR A 9 -1.24 54.01 -47.84
C THR A 9 -1.38 53.18 -46.56
N CYS A 10 -2.43 52.33 -46.51
CA CYS A 10 -2.63 51.38 -45.46
C CYS A 10 -1.65 50.19 -45.62
N GLY A 11 -0.59 50.16 -44.83
CA GLY A 11 0.35 49.08 -44.82
C GLY A 11 -0.21 47.91 -44.01
N LEU A 12 -0.46 46.76 -44.65
CA LEU A 12 -0.89 45.52 -44.05
C LEU A 12 0.32 44.91 -43.29
N VAL A 13 0.36 45.02 -41.95
CA VAL A 13 1.35 44.35 -41.11
C VAL A 13 0.90 42.91 -40.93
N ILE A 14 1.56 41.98 -41.64
CA ILE A 14 1.42 40.52 -41.42
C ILE A 14 2.23 40.19 -40.17
N MET A 15 1.50 40.00 -39.04
CA MET A 15 2.10 39.44 -37.85
C MET A 15 2.43 37.95 -38.09
N PRO A 16 3.63 37.47 -37.77
CA PRO A 16 3.94 36.03 -37.85
C PRO A 16 3.10 35.34 -36.73
N SER A 17 2.26 34.41 -37.16
CA SER A 17 1.62 33.44 -36.25
C SER A 17 2.69 32.60 -35.58
N CYS A 18 3.03 32.89 -34.32
CA CYS A 18 3.80 31.97 -33.51
C CYS A 18 2.91 30.74 -33.24
N SER A 19 3.15 29.69 -34.01
CA SER A 19 2.70 28.35 -33.66
C SER A 19 3.46 27.94 -32.39
N ASN A 20 2.88 28.15 -31.22
CA ASN A 20 3.29 27.44 -30.00
C ASN A 20 3.08 25.96 -30.27
N SER A 21 4.13 25.26 -30.65
CA SER A 21 4.19 23.82 -30.50
C SER A 21 4.20 23.59 -29.01
N ASP A 22 3.03 23.27 -28.42
CA ASP A 22 2.92 22.73 -27.08
C ASP A 22 3.75 21.45 -27.01
N ASN A 23 5.02 21.58 -26.63
CA ASN A 23 5.84 20.49 -26.14
C ASN A 23 5.31 20.14 -24.74
N ALA A 24 4.10 19.59 -24.66
CA ALA A 24 3.58 19.00 -23.44
C ALA A 24 4.54 17.86 -23.05
N VAL A 25 5.29 18.07 -21.99
CA VAL A 25 6.18 17.03 -21.43
C VAL A 25 5.32 15.80 -21.13
N LYS A 26 5.65 14.68 -21.77
CA LYS A 26 4.92 13.43 -21.55
C LYS A 26 5.05 13.04 -20.07
N PRO A 27 3.95 12.69 -19.37
CA PRO A 27 4.01 12.24 -17.99
C PRO A 27 4.96 11.05 -17.82
N ASP A 28 5.76 11.06 -16.76
CA ASP A 28 6.68 9.95 -16.44
C ASP A 28 5.87 8.78 -15.85
N THR A 29 5.76 7.69 -16.59
CA THR A 29 5.09 6.45 -16.19
C THR A 29 6.06 5.38 -15.69
N SER A 30 7.35 5.65 -15.61
CA SER A 30 8.40 4.64 -15.36
C SER A 30 8.18 3.84 -14.06
N ALA A 31 7.66 4.48 -13.03
CA ALA A 31 7.34 3.83 -11.76
C ALA A 31 6.18 2.82 -11.88
N LEU A 32 5.22 3.10 -12.76
CA LEU A 32 4.08 2.21 -13.05
C LEU A 32 4.44 1.12 -14.04
N ASP A 33 5.19 1.47 -15.10
CA ASP A 33 5.60 0.52 -16.14
C ASP A 33 6.46 -0.62 -15.56
N ASN A 34 7.31 -0.32 -14.58
CA ASN A 34 8.18 -1.27 -13.90
C ASN A 34 7.66 -1.69 -12.52
N TRP A 35 6.48 -1.25 -12.14
CA TRP A 35 5.84 -1.44 -10.84
C TRP A 35 6.81 -1.27 -9.65
N GLN A 36 7.33 -0.05 -9.51
CA GLN A 36 8.31 0.29 -8.47
C GLN A 36 7.60 0.69 -7.17
N ALA A 37 7.32 -0.29 -6.32
CA ALA A 37 6.67 -0.05 -5.03
C ALA A 37 7.45 0.97 -4.18
N GLY A 38 6.71 1.84 -3.46
CA GLY A 38 7.24 2.95 -2.67
C GLY A 38 7.49 4.24 -3.46
N ARG A 39 7.41 4.23 -4.80
CA ARG A 39 7.55 5.44 -5.62
C ARG A 39 6.25 6.24 -5.63
N THR A 40 6.40 7.55 -5.51
CA THR A 40 5.29 8.49 -5.70
C THR A 40 4.93 8.62 -7.18
N VAL A 41 3.64 8.71 -7.48
CA VAL A 41 3.13 8.90 -8.84
C VAL A 41 2.08 10.01 -8.88
N THR A 42 1.90 10.62 -10.06
CA THR A 42 0.89 11.67 -10.27
C THR A 42 -0.36 11.14 -10.95
N ALA A 43 -1.46 11.86 -10.86
CA ALA A 43 -2.70 11.53 -11.56
C ALA A 43 -2.50 11.52 -13.09
N GLU A 44 -1.63 12.39 -13.63
CA GLU A 44 -1.27 12.43 -15.04
C GLU A 44 -0.51 11.18 -15.45
N ALA A 45 0.43 10.69 -14.62
CA ALA A 45 1.16 9.45 -14.86
C ALA A 45 0.21 8.25 -14.86
N VAL A 46 -0.70 8.16 -13.89
CA VAL A 46 -1.74 7.11 -13.82
C VAL A 46 -2.64 7.14 -15.06
N LYS A 47 -3.09 8.32 -15.48
CA LYS A 47 -3.87 8.48 -16.71
C LYS A 47 -3.11 8.02 -17.94
N ALA A 48 -1.83 8.39 -18.06
CA ALA A 48 -0.97 8.01 -19.19
C ALA A 48 -0.65 6.51 -19.20
N PHE A 49 -0.53 5.86 -18.04
CA PHE A 49 -0.38 4.41 -17.87
C PHE A 49 -1.61 3.61 -18.35
N GLY A 50 -2.77 4.26 -18.45
CA GLY A 50 -4.03 3.65 -18.93
C GLY A 50 -5.17 3.67 -17.92
N GLY A 51 -5.02 4.49 -16.89
CA GLY A 51 -6.06 4.76 -15.89
C GLY A 51 -5.92 3.93 -14.61
N ILE A 52 -6.70 4.35 -13.62
CA ILE A 52 -6.64 3.81 -12.26
C ILE A 52 -6.91 2.30 -12.18
N ASP A 53 -7.82 1.79 -13.03
CA ASP A 53 -8.21 0.38 -13.01
C ASP A 53 -7.07 -0.57 -13.39
N LYS A 54 -6.08 -0.08 -14.15
CA LYS A 54 -4.87 -0.85 -14.48
C LYS A 54 -3.85 -0.89 -13.34
N CYS A 55 -4.05 -0.07 -12.31
CA CYS A 55 -3.15 -0.01 -11.16
C CYS A 55 -3.58 -0.96 -10.02
N PHE A 56 -4.70 -1.67 -10.18
CA PHE A 56 -5.18 -2.63 -9.19
C PHE A 56 -5.35 -4.01 -9.84
N ALA A 57 -4.55 -4.97 -9.37
CA ALA A 57 -4.57 -6.33 -9.89
C ALA A 57 -4.14 -7.33 -8.81
N ALA A 58 -4.72 -8.53 -8.86
CA ALA A 58 -4.23 -9.72 -8.16
C ALA A 58 -3.79 -10.72 -9.24
N GLU A 59 -2.50 -10.97 -9.36
CA GLU A 59 -1.94 -11.72 -10.48
C GLU A 59 -0.93 -12.78 -10.00
N PRO A 60 -0.57 -13.78 -10.81
CA PRO A 60 0.52 -14.68 -10.50
C PRO A 60 1.80 -13.91 -10.18
N ILE A 61 2.59 -14.39 -9.22
CA ILE A 61 3.82 -13.70 -8.80
C ILE A 61 4.80 -13.67 -9.99
N PRO A 62 5.27 -12.49 -10.45
CA PRO A 62 6.29 -12.40 -11.48
C PRO A 62 7.62 -13.03 -11.06
N ASP A 63 8.41 -13.57 -12.00
CA ASP A 63 9.67 -14.26 -11.68
C ASP A 63 10.67 -13.39 -10.92
N GLY A 64 10.75 -12.10 -11.26
CA GLY A 64 11.62 -11.16 -10.56
C GLY A 64 11.21 -10.93 -9.10
N VAL A 65 9.90 -10.87 -8.82
CA VAL A 65 9.34 -10.76 -7.46
C VAL A 65 9.59 -12.07 -6.70
N TRP A 66 9.30 -13.21 -7.32
CA TRP A 66 9.54 -14.53 -6.71
C TRP A 66 11.01 -14.73 -6.34
N ALA A 67 11.94 -14.33 -7.21
CA ALA A 67 13.37 -14.40 -6.94
C ALA A 67 13.80 -13.55 -5.73
N ARG A 68 13.23 -12.34 -5.56
CA ARG A 68 13.51 -11.48 -4.40
C ARG A 68 13.06 -12.10 -3.08
N MET A 69 11.96 -12.86 -3.10
CA MET A 69 11.37 -13.49 -1.92
C MET A 69 12.18 -14.66 -1.39
N GLN A 70 12.97 -15.36 -2.26
CA GLN A 70 13.68 -16.59 -1.92
C GLN A 70 14.69 -16.38 -0.79
N GLY A 71 14.62 -17.25 0.23
CA GLY A 71 15.47 -17.20 1.42
C GLY A 71 15.14 -16.09 2.42
N LYS A 72 14.26 -15.15 2.05
CA LYS A 72 13.79 -14.04 2.88
C LYS A 72 12.37 -14.30 3.37
N THR A 73 11.38 -13.80 2.66
CA THR A 73 9.95 -13.96 2.98
C THR A 73 9.41 -15.33 2.60
N TYR A 74 10.01 -16.00 1.60
CA TYR A 74 9.70 -17.37 1.25
C TYR A 74 10.88 -18.27 1.58
N LYS A 75 10.60 -19.39 2.25
CA LYS A 75 11.51 -20.50 2.52
C LYS A 75 10.86 -21.78 2.03
N GLU A 76 11.64 -22.70 1.46
CA GLU A 76 11.11 -23.98 1.03
C GLU A 76 10.41 -24.71 2.18
N ASN A 77 9.20 -25.17 1.93
CA ASN A 77 8.33 -25.73 2.94
C ASN A 77 7.22 -26.61 2.28
N PRO A 78 6.59 -27.54 3.03
CA PRO A 78 5.55 -28.40 2.49
C PRO A 78 4.14 -27.82 2.50
N TYR A 79 3.93 -26.57 2.96
CA TYR A 79 2.60 -26.03 3.26
C TYR A 79 2.08 -25.04 2.23
N ILE A 80 2.98 -24.29 1.59
CA ILE A 80 2.60 -23.22 0.67
C ILE A 80 3.64 -23.06 -0.43
N GLY A 81 3.20 -23.04 -1.67
CA GLY A 81 4.01 -22.83 -2.86
C GLY A 81 3.69 -21.51 -3.55
N ARG A 82 4.40 -21.25 -4.65
CA ARG A 82 4.21 -20.04 -5.46
C ARG A 82 2.77 -19.92 -6.00
N ASP A 83 2.19 -21.05 -6.42
CA ASP A 83 0.86 -21.06 -7.06
C ASP A 83 -0.27 -20.81 -6.06
N ASP A 84 -0.02 -21.00 -4.76
CA ASP A 84 -0.95 -20.66 -3.68
C ASP A 84 -0.99 -19.17 -3.37
N LEU A 85 -0.08 -18.39 -3.96
CA LEU A 85 0.11 -16.97 -3.69
C LEU A 85 -0.21 -16.11 -4.91
N ARG A 86 -0.60 -14.86 -4.66
CA ARG A 86 -0.81 -13.83 -5.68
C ARG A 86 -0.06 -12.57 -5.33
N HIS A 87 0.45 -11.90 -6.35
CA HIS A 87 1.00 -10.56 -6.25
C HIS A 87 -0.13 -9.55 -6.46
N ILE A 88 -0.40 -8.75 -5.44
CA ILE A 88 -1.32 -7.62 -5.55
C ILE A 88 -0.50 -6.39 -5.93
N ARG A 89 -0.92 -5.71 -6.98
CA ARG A 89 -0.54 -4.35 -7.32
C ARG A 89 -1.65 -3.41 -6.89
N ALA A 90 -1.30 -2.34 -6.20
CA ALA A 90 -2.26 -1.33 -5.78
C ALA A 90 -1.58 0.03 -5.69
N LEU A 91 -2.35 1.11 -5.82
CA LEU A 91 -1.94 2.44 -5.38
C LEU A 91 -2.50 2.71 -3.99
N HIS A 92 -1.81 3.54 -3.23
CA HIS A 92 -2.28 4.00 -1.93
C HIS A 92 -1.94 5.48 -1.72
N TRP A 93 -2.67 6.12 -0.85
CA TRP A 93 -2.39 7.47 -0.37
C TRP A 93 -1.66 7.40 0.96
N ASP A 94 -0.66 8.26 1.16
CA ASP A 94 -0.14 8.48 2.50
C ASP A 94 -0.93 9.57 3.24
N TYR A 95 -0.51 9.90 4.45
CA TYR A 95 -1.16 10.91 5.28
C TYR A 95 -1.01 12.34 4.70
N ASP A 96 0.00 12.57 3.89
CA ASP A 96 0.27 13.85 3.21
C ASP A 96 -0.48 13.96 1.86
N ASN A 97 -1.39 13.03 1.57
CA ASN A 97 -2.13 12.92 0.31
C ASN A 97 -1.23 12.77 -0.92
N GLN A 98 -0.09 12.12 -0.78
CA GLN A 98 0.72 11.69 -1.89
C GLN A 98 0.32 10.28 -2.32
N MET A 99 0.24 10.07 -3.63
CA MET A 99 -0.11 8.77 -4.19
C MET A 99 1.14 7.95 -4.47
N HIS A 100 1.16 6.71 -3.98
CA HIS A 100 2.31 5.80 -4.09
C HIS A 100 1.93 4.50 -4.79
N VAL A 101 2.93 3.91 -5.44
CA VAL A 101 2.87 2.52 -5.93
C VAL A 101 3.08 1.58 -4.74
N GLY A 102 2.18 0.62 -4.58
CA GLY A 102 2.26 -0.39 -3.53
C GLY A 102 2.16 -1.81 -4.07
N GLU A 103 2.70 -2.77 -3.32
CA GLU A 103 2.61 -4.20 -3.63
C GLU A 103 2.42 -5.05 -2.38
N MET A 104 1.75 -6.20 -2.52
CA MET A 104 1.54 -7.15 -1.42
C MET A 104 1.49 -8.57 -1.97
N ILE A 105 2.01 -9.55 -1.24
CA ILE A 105 1.81 -10.96 -1.55
C ILE A 105 0.78 -11.53 -0.60
N VAL A 106 -0.26 -12.15 -1.14
CA VAL A 106 -1.37 -12.74 -0.37
C VAL A 106 -1.70 -14.15 -0.87
N ASN A 107 -2.42 -14.93 -0.08
CA ASN A 107 -2.94 -16.22 -0.52
C ASN A 107 -4.00 -16.03 -1.61
N VAL A 108 -4.04 -16.96 -2.57
CA VAL A 108 -5.04 -16.98 -3.65
C VAL A 108 -6.49 -16.92 -3.12
N GLN A 109 -6.74 -17.50 -1.94
CA GLN A 109 -8.08 -17.53 -1.31
C GLN A 109 -8.62 -16.16 -0.93
N ILE A 110 -7.74 -15.20 -0.65
CA ILE A 110 -8.12 -13.84 -0.22
C ILE A 110 -7.77 -12.76 -1.24
N ALA A 111 -7.09 -13.12 -2.32
CA ALA A 111 -6.46 -12.17 -3.24
C ALA A 111 -7.46 -11.16 -3.83
N ASP A 112 -8.58 -11.63 -4.36
CA ASP A 112 -9.59 -10.74 -4.94
C ASP A 112 -10.27 -9.85 -3.89
N ARG A 113 -10.51 -10.40 -2.68
CA ARG A 113 -11.08 -9.62 -1.56
C ARG A 113 -10.13 -8.52 -1.12
N VAL A 114 -8.85 -8.82 -0.92
CA VAL A 114 -7.85 -7.83 -0.49
C VAL A 114 -7.64 -6.77 -1.58
N ALA A 115 -7.57 -7.16 -2.86
CA ALA A 115 -7.47 -6.19 -3.96
C ALA A 115 -8.67 -5.24 -4.00
N ALA A 116 -9.90 -5.75 -3.79
CA ALA A 116 -11.11 -4.94 -3.73
C ALA A 116 -11.14 -4.01 -2.50
N ILE A 117 -10.67 -4.46 -1.34
CA ILE A 117 -10.52 -3.63 -0.14
C ILE A 117 -9.53 -2.50 -0.39
N LEU A 118 -8.33 -2.80 -0.91
CA LEU A 118 -7.31 -1.80 -1.20
C LEU A 118 -7.80 -0.75 -2.21
N ARG A 119 -8.60 -1.17 -3.21
CA ARG A 119 -9.23 -0.25 -4.15
C ARG A 119 -10.23 0.67 -3.44
N GLN A 120 -11.08 0.18 -2.58
CA GLN A 120 -12.05 0.99 -1.83
C GLN A 120 -11.36 1.95 -0.85
N LEU A 121 -10.29 1.51 -0.18
CA LEU A 121 -9.46 2.37 0.66
C LEU A 121 -8.82 3.50 -0.15
N PHE A 122 -8.30 3.19 -1.34
CA PHE A 122 -7.73 4.18 -2.25
C PHE A 122 -8.79 5.19 -2.72
N ASP A 123 -9.96 4.74 -3.16
CA ASP A 123 -11.04 5.61 -3.64
C ASP A 123 -11.55 6.55 -2.53
N ALA A 124 -11.52 6.10 -1.27
CA ALA A 124 -11.85 6.90 -0.09
C ALA A 124 -10.69 7.78 0.40
N LYS A 125 -9.52 7.75 -0.25
CA LYS A 125 -8.28 8.40 0.21
C LYS A 125 -7.88 8.01 1.63
N TYR A 126 -8.15 6.77 2.02
CA TYR A 126 -7.72 6.24 3.31
C TYR A 126 -6.19 6.16 3.35
N PRO A 127 -5.53 6.71 4.38
CA PRO A 127 -4.08 6.78 4.39
C PRO A 127 -3.46 5.42 4.74
N ILE A 128 -2.57 4.94 3.88
CA ILE A 128 -1.65 3.84 4.12
C ILE A 128 -0.24 4.37 3.87
N GLN A 129 0.62 4.36 4.90
CA GLN A 129 1.92 5.00 4.80
C GLN A 129 2.84 4.32 3.80
N ARG A 130 2.95 2.99 3.88
CA ARG A 130 3.76 2.15 3.00
C ARG A 130 3.06 0.84 2.70
N MET A 131 3.35 0.29 1.54
CA MET A 131 2.88 -1.04 1.13
C MET A 131 3.98 -1.70 0.29
N LEU A 132 4.99 -2.21 0.98
CA LEU A 132 6.18 -2.85 0.41
C LEU A 132 6.22 -4.31 0.84
N LEU A 133 6.81 -5.17 -0.01
CA LEU A 133 7.04 -6.56 0.38
C LEU A 133 8.08 -6.64 1.52
N PRO A 134 7.89 -7.53 2.50
CA PRO A 134 8.82 -7.66 3.63
C PRO A 134 10.26 -8.06 3.23
N ASP A 135 10.49 -8.54 2.00
CA ASP A 135 11.84 -8.82 1.48
C ASP A 135 12.72 -7.57 1.36
N VAL A 136 12.12 -6.37 1.23
CA VAL A 136 12.81 -5.07 1.26
C VAL A 136 13.47 -4.82 2.61
N TYR A 137 12.91 -5.42 3.67
CA TYR A 137 13.38 -5.34 5.06
C TYR A 137 14.12 -6.62 5.49
N ASP A 138 14.58 -7.45 4.54
CA ASP A 138 15.17 -8.76 4.80
C ASP A 138 14.28 -9.70 5.65
N ALA A 139 12.96 -9.50 5.57
CA ALA A 139 11.93 -10.17 6.37
C ALA A 139 12.04 -9.94 7.89
N ASP A 140 12.64 -8.82 8.30
CA ASP A 140 12.69 -8.38 9.69
C ASP A 140 11.42 -7.62 10.07
N ASP A 141 10.58 -8.24 10.91
CA ASP A 141 9.29 -7.69 11.33
C ASP A 141 9.44 -6.38 12.10
N GLU A 142 10.42 -6.27 12.99
CA GLU A 142 10.61 -5.08 13.80
C GLU A 142 10.95 -3.86 12.94
N THR A 143 11.81 -4.03 11.94
CA THR A 143 12.20 -2.95 11.03
C THR A 143 11.03 -2.52 10.15
N GLN A 144 10.29 -3.45 9.55
CA GLN A 144 9.15 -3.09 8.70
C GLN A 144 8.02 -2.43 9.49
N MET A 145 7.72 -2.92 10.71
CA MET A 145 6.68 -2.32 11.57
C MET A 145 7.09 -0.91 12.02
N ARG A 146 8.35 -0.69 12.36
CA ARG A 146 8.87 0.63 12.72
C ARG A 146 8.77 1.63 11.57
N ASP A 147 8.87 1.16 10.33
CA ASP A 147 8.71 1.96 9.11
C ASP A 147 7.23 2.15 8.69
N ASN A 148 6.28 1.73 9.54
CA ASN A 148 4.84 1.78 9.32
C ASN A 148 4.41 1.09 8.02
N ASN A 149 5.04 -0.05 7.68
CA ASN A 149 4.75 -0.80 6.48
C ASN A 149 3.47 -1.64 6.65
N SER A 150 2.68 -1.73 5.60
CA SER A 150 1.52 -2.63 5.49
C SER A 150 1.91 -3.82 4.63
N SER A 151 1.66 -5.04 5.09
CA SER A 151 2.10 -6.26 4.39
C SER A 151 1.22 -7.47 4.73
N CYS A 152 1.47 -8.62 4.06
CA CYS A 152 0.75 -9.86 4.32
C CYS A 152 1.69 -11.04 4.46
N PHE A 153 2.20 -11.58 3.35
CA PHE A 153 2.95 -12.85 3.34
C PHE A 153 4.37 -12.70 3.87
N CYS A 154 4.69 -13.47 4.90
CA CYS A 154 6.05 -13.75 5.36
C CYS A 154 6.08 -15.13 6.03
N TYR A 155 6.85 -16.09 5.47
CA TYR A 155 6.92 -17.45 5.98
C TYR A 155 7.75 -17.51 7.26
N ARG A 156 7.07 -17.53 8.40
CA ARG A 156 7.67 -17.57 9.73
C ARG A 156 6.75 -18.21 10.77
N ALA A 157 7.32 -18.70 11.85
CA ALA A 157 6.54 -19.06 13.04
C ALA A 157 6.09 -17.81 13.82
N ILE A 158 5.06 -17.96 14.62
CA ILE A 158 4.67 -16.96 15.63
C ILE A 158 5.84 -16.84 16.63
N ALA A 159 6.22 -15.61 16.97
CA ALA A 159 7.34 -15.34 17.87
C ALA A 159 7.29 -16.16 19.17
N GLY A 160 8.37 -16.86 19.48
CA GLY A 160 8.48 -17.71 20.67
C GLY A 160 7.74 -19.06 20.59
N THR A 161 7.26 -19.46 19.41
CA THR A 161 6.54 -20.73 19.19
C THR A 161 7.05 -21.49 17.97
N ILE A 162 6.59 -22.74 17.79
CA ILE A 162 6.77 -23.53 16.56
C ILE A 162 5.54 -23.44 15.64
N LYS A 163 4.47 -22.75 16.06
CA LYS A 163 3.23 -22.61 15.28
C LYS A 163 3.44 -21.60 14.17
N LEU A 164 3.06 -21.96 12.94
CA LEU A 164 3.11 -21.03 11.81
C LEU A 164 2.13 -19.86 12.04
N SER A 165 2.59 -18.66 11.73
CA SER A 165 1.72 -17.47 11.66
C SER A 165 0.74 -17.59 10.50
N LYS A 166 -0.41 -16.92 10.58
CA LYS A 166 -1.31 -16.72 9.43
C LYS A 166 -0.62 -16.00 8.27
N HIS A 167 0.34 -15.11 8.58
CA HIS A 167 1.21 -14.49 7.57
C HIS A 167 2.04 -15.52 6.79
N ALA A 168 2.47 -16.61 7.43
CA ALA A 168 3.19 -17.68 6.76
C ALA A 168 2.36 -18.41 5.69
N ARG A 169 1.03 -18.25 5.75
CA ARG A 169 0.08 -18.81 4.77
C ARG A 169 -0.47 -17.74 3.82
N GLY A 170 -0.10 -16.46 4.03
CA GLY A 170 -0.65 -15.32 3.29
C GLY A 170 -2.12 -15.04 3.57
N LEU A 171 -2.61 -15.41 4.76
CA LEU A 171 -4.02 -15.31 5.18
C LEU A 171 -4.26 -14.22 6.24
N ALA A 172 -3.23 -13.42 6.56
CA ALA A 172 -3.35 -12.25 7.41
C ALA A 172 -2.72 -11.03 6.76
N VAL A 173 -3.33 -9.87 6.96
CA VAL A 173 -2.90 -8.56 6.44
C VAL A 173 -2.70 -7.62 7.61
N ASP A 174 -1.53 -6.97 7.65
CA ASP A 174 -1.22 -5.91 8.60
C ASP A 174 -1.28 -4.55 7.91
N ILE A 175 -1.96 -3.58 8.53
CA ILE A 175 -2.15 -2.22 8.01
C ILE A 175 -1.61 -1.19 8.99
N ASN A 176 -0.70 -0.30 8.50
CA ASN A 176 -0.14 0.82 9.27
C ASN A 176 0.42 0.40 10.64
N THR A 177 1.40 -0.48 10.59
CA THR A 177 1.88 -1.30 11.71
C THR A 177 2.46 -0.51 12.89
N LEU A 178 3.15 0.63 12.65
CA LEU A 178 3.71 1.45 13.73
C LEU A 178 2.62 2.05 14.63
N TYR A 179 1.54 2.54 14.02
CA TYR A 179 0.44 3.20 14.72
C TYR A 179 -0.63 2.22 15.24
N ASN A 180 -0.53 0.95 14.87
CA ASN A 180 -1.44 -0.10 15.27
C ASN A 180 -0.68 -1.31 15.84
N PRO A 181 0.04 -1.13 16.98
CA PRO A 181 0.97 -2.13 17.46
C PRO A 181 0.29 -3.42 17.93
N TYR A 182 1.09 -4.50 17.87
CA TYR A 182 0.85 -5.66 18.71
C TYR A 182 1.34 -5.38 20.12
N TYR A 183 0.55 -5.79 21.15
CA TYR A 183 1.08 -5.89 22.49
C TYR A 183 0.47 -7.03 23.30
N LYS A 184 1.24 -7.51 24.27
CA LYS A 184 0.82 -8.54 25.22
C LYS A 184 1.33 -8.22 26.62
N ASP A 185 0.41 -8.17 27.56
CA ASP A 185 0.76 -8.07 28.98
C ASP A 185 1.25 -9.43 29.47
N ARG A 186 2.38 -9.46 30.17
CA ARG A 186 3.01 -10.65 30.71
C ARG A 186 2.64 -10.84 32.16
N THR A 187 2.75 -12.06 32.64
CA THR A 187 2.46 -12.42 34.03
C THR A 187 3.40 -11.79 35.06
N ASP A 188 4.58 -11.35 34.62
CA ASP A 188 5.57 -10.63 35.45
C ASP A 188 5.28 -9.12 35.56
N GLY A 189 4.18 -8.64 34.99
CA GLY A 189 3.79 -7.23 34.99
C GLY A 189 4.43 -6.39 33.89
N THR A 190 5.28 -6.97 33.04
CA THR A 190 5.84 -6.28 31.87
C THR A 190 4.91 -6.39 30.67
N ARG A 191 5.05 -5.46 29.72
CA ARG A 191 4.35 -5.49 28.42
C ARG A 191 5.35 -5.76 27.32
N PHE A 192 5.05 -6.73 26.47
CA PHE A 192 5.76 -6.92 25.20
C PHE A 192 5.03 -6.13 24.11
N ILE A 193 5.77 -5.33 23.33
CA ILE A 193 5.23 -4.43 22.28
C ILE A 193 6.02 -4.65 20.99
N GLN A 194 5.32 -4.73 19.87
CA GLN A 194 5.90 -4.74 18.53
C GLN A 194 5.18 -3.74 17.61
N PRO A 195 5.91 -2.85 16.93
CA PRO A 195 7.35 -2.60 17.11
C PRO A 195 7.64 -1.97 18.48
N ALA A 196 8.83 -2.18 19.02
CA ALA A 196 9.22 -1.70 20.36
C ALA A 196 9.10 -0.18 20.52
N THR A 197 9.11 0.57 19.43
CA THR A 197 8.96 2.03 19.40
C THR A 197 7.51 2.52 19.48
N ALA A 198 6.52 1.61 19.48
CA ALA A 198 5.10 1.95 19.37
C ALA A 198 4.36 2.04 20.71
N GLU A 199 5.08 2.14 21.83
CA GLU A 199 4.47 2.15 23.18
C GLU A 199 3.38 3.21 23.33
N ALA A 200 3.59 4.42 22.82
CA ALA A 200 2.62 5.51 22.88
C ALA A 200 1.30 5.17 22.18
N TYR A 201 1.32 4.35 21.15
CA TYR A 201 0.15 3.97 20.35
C TYR A 201 -0.62 2.76 20.94
N CYS A 202 -0.11 2.14 22.01
CA CYS A 202 -0.86 1.15 22.80
C CYS A 202 -2.01 1.79 23.58
N ASP A 203 -1.88 3.07 23.94
CA ASP A 203 -2.98 3.86 24.52
C ASP A 203 -3.91 4.34 23.39
N ARG A 204 -5.10 3.75 23.31
CA ARG A 204 -6.09 4.03 22.27
C ARG A 204 -7.07 5.14 22.66
N THR A 205 -6.86 5.86 23.79
CA THR A 205 -7.78 6.89 24.30
C THR A 205 -7.62 8.26 23.62
N TRP A 206 -6.47 8.52 22.98
CA TRP A 206 -6.21 9.77 22.25
C TRP A 206 -6.18 9.56 20.72
N ASP A 207 -6.33 10.65 19.95
CA ASP A 207 -6.31 10.60 18.48
C ASP A 207 -4.90 10.76 17.94
N PHE A 208 -4.56 9.90 16.98
CA PHE A 208 -3.31 9.95 16.23
C PHE A 208 -3.51 9.43 14.80
N PRO A 209 -2.61 9.80 13.87
CA PRO A 209 -2.70 9.34 12.48
C PRO A 209 -2.73 7.82 12.35
N TYR A 210 -3.41 7.32 11.31
CA TYR A 210 -3.47 5.90 10.94
C TYR A 210 -4.09 4.95 11.99
N LYS A 211 -4.70 5.47 13.05
CA LYS A 211 -5.34 4.67 14.12
C LYS A 211 -6.53 3.90 13.58
N ILE A 212 -6.49 2.57 13.67
CA ILE A 212 -7.63 1.70 13.34
C ILE A 212 -8.53 1.52 14.57
N THR A 213 -9.84 1.71 14.39
CA THR A 213 -10.89 1.53 15.41
C THR A 213 -12.09 0.83 14.81
N HIS A 214 -13.10 0.44 15.61
CA HIS A 214 -14.34 -0.16 15.10
C HIS A 214 -15.13 0.76 14.15
N ASP A 215 -14.98 2.09 14.29
CA ASP A 215 -15.63 3.06 13.39
C ASP A 215 -14.80 3.34 12.13
N ASP A 216 -13.62 2.74 12.01
CA ASP A 216 -12.69 2.97 10.92
C ASP A 216 -13.14 2.26 9.63
N LEU A 217 -12.89 2.88 8.48
CA LEU A 217 -13.24 2.30 7.17
C LEU A 217 -12.49 0.99 6.90
N CYS A 218 -11.21 0.93 7.27
CA CYS A 218 -10.38 -0.25 7.07
C CYS A 218 -10.95 -1.43 7.88
N PHE A 219 -11.29 -1.21 9.17
CA PHE A 219 -11.94 -2.21 10.00
C PHE A 219 -13.20 -2.77 9.34
N ARG A 220 -14.13 -1.89 8.92
CA ARG A 220 -15.39 -2.34 8.29
C ARG A 220 -15.16 -3.15 7.02
N LEU A 221 -14.27 -2.68 6.13
CA LEU A 221 -14.04 -3.36 4.86
C LEU A 221 -13.44 -4.76 5.06
N PHE A 222 -12.51 -4.92 6.00
CA PHE A 222 -11.93 -6.24 6.27
C PHE A 222 -12.93 -7.16 6.99
N THR A 223 -13.67 -6.68 7.98
CA THR A 223 -14.64 -7.52 8.71
C THR A 223 -15.82 -7.93 7.82
N ASP A 224 -16.34 -7.04 6.98
CA ASP A 224 -17.38 -7.35 5.99
C ASP A 224 -16.89 -8.39 4.95
N ALA A 225 -15.58 -8.46 4.71
CA ALA A 225 -14.96 -9.44 3.82
C ALA A 225 -14.60 -10.77 4.51
N GLY A 226 -14.96 -10.96 5.79
CA GLY A 226 -14.79 -12.22 6.53
C GLY A 226 -13.44 -12.35 7.25
N PHE A 227 -12.80 -11.22 7.57
CA PHE A 227 -11.61 -11.21 8.42
C PHE A 227 -11.96 -10.88 9.86
N GLU A 228 -11.28 -11.47 10.82
CA GLU A 228 -11.30 -11.01 12.21
C GLU A 228 -10.18 -10.01 12.45
N TRP A 229 -10.39 -9.10 13.40
CA TRP A 229 -9.43 -8.09 13.78
C TRP A 229 -8.71 -8.44 15.08
N GLY A 230 -7.39 -8.44 15.08
CA GLY A 230 -6.58 -8.72 16.28
C GLY A 230 -6.73 -7.69 17.41
N GLY A 231 -7.29 -6.49 17.11
CA GLY A 231 -7.67 -5.52 18.14
C GLY A 231 -8.78 -6.01 19.06
N ASP A 232 -9.56 -7.02 18.66
CA ASP A 232 -10.62 -7.62 19.49
C ASP A 232 -10.13 -8.78 20.35
N TRP A 233 -8.93 -9.30 20.13
CA TRP A 233 -8.41 -10.41 20.90
C TRP A 233 -8.29 -10.06 22.39
N THR A 234 -8.49 -11.05 23.26
CA THR A 234 -8.50 -10.86 24.71
C THR A 234 -7.19 -11.20 25.40
N SER A 235 -6.38 -12.10 24.79
CA SER A 235 -5.09 -12.55 25.36
C SER A 235 -3.91 -11.66 25.01
N CYS A 236 -4.08 -10.85 23.99
CA CYS A 236 -3.16 -9.82 23.47
C CYS A 236 -3.98 -8.84 22.63
N LYS A 237 -3.36 -7.79 22.16
CA LYS A 237 -3.94 -6.89 21.16
C LYS A 237 -3.00 -6.83 19.96
N ASP A 238 -3.59 -6.86 18.77
CA ASP A 238 -2.88 -6.69 17.50
C ASP A 238 -3.68 -5.78 16.58
N PHE A 239 -3.51 -4.49 16.78
CA PHE A 239 -4.37 -3.49 16.13
C PHE A 239 -4.13 -3.35 14.62
N GLN A 240 -2.97 -3.81 14.12
CA GLN A 240 -2.66 -3.82 12.69
C GLN A 240 -3.32 -4.99 11.94
N HIS A 241 -3.60 -6.09 12.65
CA HIS A 241 -3.77 -7.43 12.13
C HIS A 241 -5.22 -7.76 11.77
N PHE A 242 -5.42 -8.20 10.52
CA PHE A 242 -6.68 -8.77 10.03
C PHE A 242 -6.39 -10.17 9.46
N GLU A 243 -6.99 -11.22 10.04
CA GLU A 243 -6.79 -12.59 9.54
C GLU A 243 -8.08 -13.25 9.07
N LEU A 244 -8.00 -14.08 8.03
CA LEU A 244 -9.16 -14.80 7.52
C LEU A 244 -9.69 -15.77 8.59
N ILE A 245 -11.00 -15.68 8.86
CA ILE A 245 -11.72 -16.68 9.64
C ILE A 245 -11.80 -17.95 8.80
N GLU A 246 -11.13 -19.02 9.23
CA GLU A 246 -11.25 -20.36 8.64
C GLU A 246 -12.48 -21.04 9.26
N GLU A 247 -13.42 -21.49 8.42
CA GLU A 247 -14.60 -22.27 8.82
C GLU A 247 -14.23 -23.69 9.31
#